data_37bc00715dd4c4342f07644d819067c3
#
_entry.id   37bc00715dd4c4342f07644d819067c3
#
_cell.length_a   1.000
_cell.length_b   1.000
_cell.length_c   1.000
_cell.angle_alpha   90.00
_cell.angle_beta   90.00
_cell.angle_gamma   90.00
#
_symmetry.space_group_name_H-M   'P 1'
#
loop_
_entity.id
_entity.type
_entity.pdbx_description
1 polymer ?
#
loop_
_entity_poly.entity_id
_entity_poly.type
_entity_poly.pdbx_seq_one_letter_code
_entity_poly.pdbx_strand_id
1 'polypeptide(L)'
;MHSLERIGRYRLDRRLGAGGFGVVWLAHDEVLEAVVALKVLSDNWVDHLDVRERFLSEARLLRKADTNRVVQVYDIGELPDGRPYFVMEYADGGTLADRIEAGPLPIAEALRLTALAARGAAALHEAGIVHRDIKPSNVLLRTSSGGADRVLIADLGLAKSLAQASGLTMAAGSAGYTPPEQAQPGSGIDARADVYSLGALGYHLVTGSVPGPPGQVVRPERLRTDLAPDVQRALLRAMEPDRERRWPTALSLAVELERLAEQVSMGTVRVPRRRRRTVLVAVAAAVVVGAAGVTTALVTRRSDTPTLTVADASGQLSVEVAGGWGRQLRDSGWNPRTVGLSDTHEPGLVVADDLAKWQDLGSGVDGVFVGLSEQGDVRGKVGTIAHTDCHYEGSRTYTGVRWHGLIRTWSACPGSHGSLTEAGLVQAGVNRQPQLYVQIRQAAGSAATTDRVLGSVRARG
;
A
#
# COMPACT_ATOMS: atom_id res chain seq x y z
N MET A 1 -24.18 10.05 -19.32
CA MET A 1 -22.91 10.77 -19.10
C MET A 1 -22.27 10.97 -20.47
N HIS A 2 -22.24 12.21 -20.97
CA HIS A 2 -21.51 12.50 -22.19
C HIS A 2 -20.02 12.33 -21.88
N SER A 3 -19.33 11.51 -22.64
CA SER A 3 -17.88 11.43 -22.58
C SER A 3 -17.33 12.80 -22.99
N LEU A 4 -16.61 13.48 -22.11
CA LEU A 4 -15.88 14.68 -22.46
C LEU A 4 -14.82 14.28 -23.51
N GLU A 5 -15.05 14.63 -24.75
CA GLU A 5 -14.12 14.35 -25.86
C GLU A 5 -13.13 15.49 -26.04
N ARG A 6 -13.47 16.69 -25.56
CA ARG A 6 -12.69 17.92 -25.79
C ARG A 6 -12.87 18.93 -24.65
N ILE A 7 -11.80 19.61 -24.29
CA ILE A 7 -11.78 20.77 -23.39
C ILE A 7 -11.02 21.91 -24.09
N GLY A 8 -11.76 22.91 -24.55
CA GLY A 8 -11.17 23.99 -25.34
C GLY A 8 -10.41 23.46 -26.59
N ARG A 9 -9.09 23.75 -26.68
CA ARG A 9 -8.20 23.28 -27.76
C ARG A 9 -7.61 21.88 -27.49
N TYR A 10 -7.90 21.30 -26.33
CA TYR A 10 -7.35 20.02 -25.90
C TYR A 10 -8.31 18.88 -26.23
N ARG A 11 -7.92 17.98 -27.13
CA ARG A 11 -8.65 16.75 -27.43
C ARG A 11 -8.26 15.70 -26.38
N LEU A 12 -9.25 15.13 -25.68
CA LEU A 12 -9.04 14.13 -24.65
C LEU A 12 -8.88 12.74 -25.29
N ASP A 13 -7.81 12.03 -24.95
CA ASP A 13 -7.56 10.68 -25.47
C ASP A 13 -8.01 9.59 -24.49
N ARG A 14 -7.49 9.60 -23.26
CA ARG A 14 -7.83 8.60 -22.23
C ARG A 14 -7.60 9.14 -20.83
N ARG A 15 -8.22 8.53 -19.85
CA ARG A 15 -7.91 8.80 -18.44
C ARG A 15 -6.54 8.22 -18.06
N LEU A 16 -5.74 9.02 -17.37
CA LEU A 16 -4.48 8.60 -16.74
C LEU A 16 -4.69 8.17 -15.31
N GLY A 17 -5.62 8.84 -14.58
CA GLY A 17 -5.93 8.53 -13.20
C GLY A 17 -7.15 9.30 -12.72
N ALA A 18 -7.71 8.84 -11.60
CA ALA A 18 -8.76 9.53 -10.87
C ALA A 18 -8.43 9.50 -9.38
N GLY A 19 -8.57 10.64 -8.71
CA GLY A 19 -8.37 10.79 -7.27
C GLY A 19 -9.54 11.49 -6.61
N GLY A 20 -9.49 11.66 -5.29
CA GLY A 20 -10.58 12.28 -4.53
C GLY A 20 -10.93 13.71 -4.95
N PHE A 21 -10.00 14.44 -5.56
CA PHE A 21 -10.21 15.84 -5.95
C PHE A 21 -10.32 16.06 -7.45
N GLY A 22 -9.94 15.08 -8.28
CA GLY A 22 -9.95 15.32 -9.72
C GLY A 22 -9.63 14.10 -10.54
N VAL A 23 -9.79 14.28 -11.84
CA VAL A 23 -9.48 13.31 -12.89
C VAL A 23 -8.36 13.85 -13.76
N VAL A 24 -7.36 13.04 -14.02
CA VAL A 24 -6.25 13.37 -14.93
C VAL A 24 -6.46 12.67 -16.27
N TRP A 25 -6.39 13.43 -17.34
CA TRP A 25 -6.55 12.96 -18.72
C TRP A 25 -5.25 13.10 -19.48
N LEU A 26 -4.96 12.13 -20.34
CA LEU A 26 -4.07 12.33 -21.48
C LEU A 26 -4.83 13.11 -22.53
N ALA A 27 -4.22 14.17 -23.06
CA ALA A 27 -4.83 15.02 -24.05
C ALA A 27 -3.81 15.46 -25.11
N HIS A 28 -4.30 15.88 -26.26
CA HIS A 28 -3.52 16.48 -27.33
C HIS A 28 -3.91 17.95 -27.49
N ASP A 29 -2.92 18.85 -27.33
CA ASP A 29 -3.07 20.27 -27.67
C ASP A 29 -3.02 20.40 -29.20
N GLU A 30 -4.16 20.65 -29.85
CA GLU A 30 -4.26 20.70 -31.30
C GLU A 30 -3.65 21.96 -31.92
N VAL A 31 -3.35 22.98 -31.10
CA VAL A 31 -2.70 24.21 -31.56
C VAL A 31 -1.17 24.09 -31.52
N LEU A 32 -0.66 23.46 -30.44
CA LEU A 32 0.79 23.26 -30.29
C LEU A 32 1.27 21.89 -30.80
N GLU A 33 0.35 21.04 -31.28
CA GLU A 33 0.62 19.67 -31.73
C GLU A 33 1.40 18.85 -30.70
N ALA A 34 1.05 19.01 -29.42
CA ALA A 34 1.77 18.44 -28.31
C ALA A 34 0.88 17.59 -27.39
N VAL A 35 1.46 16.50 -26.86
CA VAL A 35 0.81 15.66 -25.83
C VAL A 35 0.97 16.32 -24.47
N VAL A 36 -0.14 16.43 -23.73
CA VAL A 36 -0.21 17.05 -22.41
C VAL A 36 -1.03 16.18 -21.44
N ALA A 37 -0.86 16.42 -20.16
CA ALA A 37 -1.77 15.92 -19.12
C ALA A 37 -2.71 17.05 -18.67
N LEU A 38 -3.97 16.72 -18.42
CA LEU A 38 -5.00 17.69 -18.09
C LEU A 38 -5.72 17.24 -16.83
N LYS A 39 -5.55 17.98 -15.72
CA LYS A 39 -6.21 17.69 -14.44
C LYS A 39 -7.46 18.54 -14.31
N VAL A 40 -8.60 17.90 -14.12
CA VAL A 40 -9.92 18.53 -13.96
C VAL A 40 -10.43 18.28 -12.56
N LEU A 41 -10.96 19.29 -11.89
CA LEU A 41 -11.63 19.14 -10.60
C LEU A 41 -12.85 18.22 -10.73
N SER A 42 -13.06 17.30 -9.77
CA SER A 42 -14.24 16.43 -9.77
C SER A 42 -15.52 17.19 -9.48
N ASP A 43 -16.65 16.72 -10.07
CA ASP A 43 -17.97 17.34 -9.95
C ASP A 43 -18.40 17.56 -8.50
N ASN A 44 -18.06 16.64 -7.61
CA ASN A 44 -18.41 16.69 -6.18
C ASN A 44 -17.84 17.91 -5.45
N TRP A 45 -16.88 18.62 -6.04
CA TRP A 45 -16.19 19.75 -5.42
C TRP A 45 -16.48 21.10 -6.10
N VAL A 46 -17.34 21.15 -7.11
CA VAL A 46 -17.58 22.38 -7.89
C VAL A 46 -18.12 23.50 -7.03
N ASP A 47 -19.02 23.20 -6.09
CA ASP A 47 -19.65 24.16 -5.18
C ASP A 47 -18.80 24.48 -3.93
N HIS A 48 -17.65 23.82 -3.75
CA HIS A 48 -16.75 24.05 -2.63
C HIS A 48 -15.66 25.05 -3.00
N LEU A 49 -15.90 26.33 -2.73
CA LEU A 49 -15.01 27.44 -3.11
C LEU A 49 -13.59 27.28 -2.56
N ASP A 50 -13.45 26.79 -1.35
CA ASP A 50 -12.17 26.52 -0.70
C ASP A 50 -11.37 25.41 -1.35
N VAL A 51 -12.02 24.33 -1.82
CA VAL A 51 -11.38 23.25 -2.57
C VAL A 51 -10.97 23.74 -3.95
N ARG A 52 -11.83 24.50 -4.62
CA ARG A 52 -11.57 25.12 -5.91
C ARG A 52 -10.35 26.06 -5.85
N GLU A 53 -10.27 26.94 -4.85
CA GLU A 53 -9.14 27.87 -4.71
C GLU A 53 -7.84 27.10 -4.44
N ARG A 54 -7.84 26.04 -3.66
CA ARG A 54 -6.66 25.21 -3.41
C ARG A 54 -6.23 24.45 -4.66
N PHE A 55 -7.16 23.95 -5.47
CA PHE A 55 -6.87 23.30 -6.73
C PHE A 55 -6.13 24.26 -7.68
N LEU A 56 -6.58 25.51 -7.77
CA LEU A 56 -5.92 26.56 -8.54
C LEU A 56 -4.59 27.00 -7.95
N SER A 57 -4.50 27.05 -6.61
CA SER A 57 -3.27 27.35 -5.89
C SER A 57 -2.19 26.29 -6.12
N GLU A 58 -2.59 25.00 -6.19
CA GLU A 58 -1.67 23.91 -6.56
C GLU A 58 -1.00 24.18 -7.91
N ALA A 59 -1.80 24.51 -8.95
CA ALA A 59 -1.27 24.83 -10.26
C ALA A 59 -0.31 26.03 -10.25
N ARG A 60 -0.67 27.11 -9.51
CA ARG A 60 0.17 28.32 -9.38
C ARG A 60 1.49 28.02 -8.64
N LEU A 61 1.45 27.19 -7.59
CA LEU A 61 2.65 26.81 -6.82
C LEU A 61 3.59 25.90 -7.63
N LEU A 62 3.03 24.91 -8.36
CA LEU A 62 3.82 24.07 -9.27
C LEU A 62 4.51 24.93 -10.33
N ARG A 63 3.81 25.93 -10.90
CA ARG A 63 4.37 26.87 -11.88
C ARG A 63 5.50 27.72 -11.26
N LYS A 64 5.37 28.13 -9.99
CA LYS A 64 6.37 28.94 -9.27
C LYS A 64 7.67 28.21 -9.03
N ALA A 65 7.64 26.89 -8.91
CA ALA A 65 8.83 26.09 -8.58
C ALA A 65 9.92 26.14 -9.66
N ASP A 66 9.58 26.46 -10.90
CA ASP A 66 10.48 26.67 -12.07
C ASP A 66 11.70 25.75 -12.12
N THR A 67 11.47 24.47 -12.05
CA THR A 67 12.49 23.41 -12.03
C THR A 67 12.10 22.25 -12.92
N ASN A 68 13.08 21.63 -13.55
CA ASN A 68 12.85 20.43 -14.38
C ASN A 68 12.64 19.14 -13.56
N ARG A 69 12.47 19.25 -12.23
CA ARG A 69 12.22 18.13 -11.29
C ARG A 69 10.79 18.09 -10.74
N VAL A 70 9.98 19.08 -11.13
CA VAL A 70 8.58 19.21 -10.75
C VAL A 70 7.77 19.30 -12.04
N VAL A 71 6.58 18.73 -12.07
CA VAL A 71 5.69 18.80 -13.21
C VAL A 71 5.42 20.26 -13.58
N GLN A 72 5.68 20.61 -14.84
CA GLN A 72 5.46 21.97 -15.34
C GLN A 72 3.99 22.18 -15.66
N VAL A 73 3.39 23.25 -15.16
CA VAL A 73 2.03 23.70 -15.52
C VAL A 73 2.12 24.68 -16.67
N TYR A 74 1.35 24.43 -17.72
CA TYR A 74 1.35 25.21 -18.95
C TYR A 74 0.19 26.20 -19.05
N ASP A 75 -1.02 25.79 -18.56
CA ASP A 75 -2.23 26.57 -18.70
C ASP A 75 -3.23 26.27 -17.57
N ILE A 76 -4.14 27.20 -17.32
CA ILE A 76 -5.25 27.06 -16.37
C ILE A 76 -6.52 27.55 -17.06
N GLY A 77 -7.60 26.82 -16.93
CA GLY A 77 -8.88 27.19 -17.51
C GLY A 77 -10.06 26.69 -16.69
N GLU A 78 -11.24 26.90 -17.25
CA GLU A 78 -12.52 26.54 -16.65
C GLU A 78 -13.43 25.88 -17.67
N LEU A 79 -14.11 24.83 -17.28
CA LEU A 79 -15.14 24.16 -18.09
C LEU A 79 -16.44 25.00 -18.13
N PRO A 80 -17.33 24.76 -19.08
CA PRO A 80 -18.64 25.45 -19.13
C PRO A 80 -19.51 25.23 -17.88
N ASP A 81 -19.29 24.14 -17.17
CA ASP A 81 -19.97 23.82 -15.91
C ASP A 81 -19.32 24.44 -14.67
N GLY A 82 -18.30 25.28 -14.84
CA GLY A 82 -17.60 25.97 -13.76
C GLY A 82 -16.46 25.21 -13.13
N ARG A 83 -16.16 23.97 -13.51
CA ARG A 83 -15.02 23.23 -12.99
C ARG A 83 -13.70 23.76 -13.50
N PRO A 84 -12.75 24.10 -12.62
CA PRO A 84 -11.42 24.46 -13.05
C PRO A 84 -10.64 23.24 -13.55
N TYR A 85 -9.76 23.49 -14.51
CA TYR A 85 -8.75 22.54 -14.95
C TYR A 85 -7.39 23.22 -15.08
N PHE A 86 -6.33 22.45 -15.07
CA PHE A 86 -5.01 22.91 -15.49
C PHE A 86 -4.33 21.90 -16.39
N VAL A 87 -3.51 22.42 -17.28
CA VAL A 87 -2.74 21.67 -18.27
C VAL A 87 -1.30 21.60 -17.79
N MET A 88 -0.71 20.42 -17.88
CA MET A 88 0.62 20.17 -17.36
C MET A 88 1.42 19.22 -18.25
N GLU A 89 2.71 19.15 -17.99
CA GLU A 89 3.64 18.22 -18.61
C GLU A 89 3.13 16.77 -18.47
N TYR A 90 3.10 16.05 -19.60
CA TYR A 90 2.82 14.63 -19.60
C TYR A 90 4.10 13.83 -19.35
N ALA A 91 4.08 12.94 -18.38
CA ALA A 91 5.14 12.00 -18.06
C ALA A 91 4.77 10.62 -18.63
N ASP A 92 5.49 10.18 -19.64
CA ASP A 92 5.19 8.97 -20.43
C ASP A 92 5.70 7.66 -19.82
N GLY A 93 6.54 7.74 -18.78
CA GLY A 93 7.09 6.59 -18.06
C GLY A 93 6.23 6.09 -16.89
N GLY A 94 5.01 6.63 -16.69
CA GLY A 94 4.11 6.27 -15.58
C GLY A 94 4.58 6.83 -14.23
N THR A 95 4.24 6.14 -13.17
CA THR A 95 4.52 6.53 -11.77
C THR A 95 5.49 5.54 -11.10
N LEU A 96 6.04 5.91 -9.93
CA LEU A 96 6.76 4.95 -9.10
C LEU A 96 5.82 3.89 -8.50
N ALA A 97 4.51 4.14 -8.40
CA ALA A 97 3.54 3.13 -8.00
C ALA A 97 3.48 1.99 -9.03
N ASP A 98 3.43 2.32 -10.32
CA ASP A 98 3.44 1.33 -11.40
C ASP A 98 4.74 0.50 -11.40
N ARG A 99 5.87 1.12 -11.04
CA ARG A 99 7.16 0.41 -10.93
C ARG A 99 7.21 -0.58 -9.78
N ILE A 100 6.52 -0.31 -8.67
CA ILE A 100 6.51 -1.18 -7.47
C ILE A 100 5.55 -2.35 -7.65
N GLU A 101 4.53 -2.26 -8.51
CA GLU A 101 3.57 -3.35 -8.75
C GLU A 101 4.24 -4.69 -9.10
N ALA A 102 5.38 -4.64 -9.80
CA ALA A 102 6.17 -5.82 -10.14
C ALA A 102 7.03 -6.36 -8.95
N GLY A 103 7.00 -5.69 -7.80
CA GLY A 103 7.79 -6.03 -6.61
C GLY A 103 8.86 -4.98 -6.26
N PRO A 104 9.69 -5.25 -5.24
CA PRO A 104 10.74 -4.34 -4.80
C PRO A 104 11.81 -4.13 -5.87
N LEU A 105 12.27 -2.89 -5.99
CA LEU A 105 13.30 -2.54 -6.96
C LEU A 105 14.70 -3.02 -6.53
N PRO A 106 15.67 -3.13 -7.47
CA PRO A 106 17.08 -3.22 -7.14
C PRO A 106 17.50 -2.09 -6.20
N ILE A 107 18.28 -2.38 -5.16
CA ILE A 107 18.60 -1.41 -4.09
C ILE A 107 19.17 -0.11 -4.65
N ALA A 108 20.16 -0.20 -5.54
CA ALA A 108 20.79 0.98 -6.14
C ALA A 108 19.79 1.83 -6.94
N GLU A 109 18.88 1.19 -7.68
CA GLU A 109 17.83 1.88 -8.45
C GLU A 109 16.82 2.57 -7.50
N ALA A 110 16.35 1.86 -6.47
CA ALA A 110 15.44 2.41 -5.47
C ALA A 110 16.01 3.65 -4.78
N LEU A 111 17.29 3.59 -4.38
CA LEU A 111 17.99 4.72 -3.76
C LEU A 111 18.15 5.88 -4.73
N ARG A 112 18.54 5.63 -5.98
CA ARG A 112 18.69 6.65 -7.02
C ARG A 112 17.36 7.36 -7.31
N LEU A 113 16.25 6.61 -7.46
CA LEU A 113 14.94 7.19 -7.73
C LEU A 113 14.43 8.00 -6.54
N THR A 114 14.64 7.50 -5.31
CA THR A 114 14.32 8.26 -4.08
C THR A 114 15.14 9.54 -3.96
N ALA A 115 16.43 9.48 -4.29
CA ALA A 115 17.30 10.67 -4.28
C ALA A 115 16.84 11.73 -5.30
N LEU A 116 16.46 11.31 -6.50
CA LEU A 116 15.93 12.21 -7.53
C LEU A 116 14.60 12.86 -7.09
N ALA A 117 13.70 12.10 -6.45
CA ALA A 117 12.49 12.65 -5.84
C ALA A 117 12.83 13.63 -4.70
N ALA A 118 13.83 13.31 -3.87
CA ALA A 118 14.28 14.20 -2.80
C ALA A 118 14.88 15.51 -3.33
N ARG A 119 15.57 15.49 -4.47
CA ARG A 119 16.02 16.73 -5.16
C ARG A 119 14.85 17.54 -5.69
N GLY A 120 13.78 16.88 -6.17
CA GLY A 120 12.55 17.58 -6.57
C GLY A 120 11.86 18.26 -5.39
N ALA A 121 11.74 17.57 -4.25
CA ALA A 121 11.22 18.15 -3.01
C ALA A 121 12.10 19.30 -2.50
N ALA A 122 13.44 19.18 -2.58
CA ALA A 122 14.35 20.26 -2.21
C ALA A 122 14.13 21.53 -3.03
N ALA A 123 13.91 21.39 -4.34
CA ALA A 123 13.61 22.55 -5.21
C ALA A 123 12.25 23.21 -4.85
N LEU A 124 11.24 22.43 -4.44
CA LEU A 124 9.99 22.97 -3.89
C LEU A 124 10.26 23.75 -2.58
N HIS A 125 11.09 23.20 -1.68
CA HIS A 125 11.44 23.82 -0.41
C HIS A 125 12.18 25.15 -0.60
N GLU A 126 13.07 25.25 -1.58
CA GLU A 126 13.75 26.51 -1.96
C GLU A 126 12.75 27.57 -2.44
N ALA A 127 11.66 27.15 -3.11
CA ALA A 127 10.56 28.03 -3.48
C ALA A 127 9.59 28.36 -2.33
N GLY A 128 9.85 27.85 -1.11
CA GLY A 128 8.98 28.01 0.06
C GLY A 128 7.75 27.09 0.07
N ILE A 129 7.77 26.01 -0.70
CA ILE A 129 6.64 25.09 -0.87
C ILE A 129 6.94 23.76 -0.19
N VAL A 130 6.07 23.30 0.73
CA VAL A 130 6.10 21.96 1.30
C VAL A 130 5.05 21.12 0.59
N HIS A 131 5.43 19.95 0.09
CA HIS A 131 4.57 19.10 -0.77
C HIS A 131 3.42 18.42 0.01
N ARG A 132 3.71 17.83 1.17
CA ARG A 132 2.77 17.21 2.13
C ARG A 132 2.07 15.91 1.68
N ASP A 133 2.28 15.43 0.46
CA ASP A 133 1.70 14.16 -0.03
C ASP A 133 2.66 13.41 -0.97
N ILE A 134 3.95 13.33 -0.61
CA ILE A 134 4.93 12.54 -1.37
C ILE A 134 4.63 11.05 -1.15
N LYS A 135 4.36 10.35 -2.26
CA LYS A 135 4.09 8.90 -2.32
C LYS A 135 4.36 8.39 -3.73
N PRO A 136 4.44 7.07 -3.96
CA PRO A 136 4.79 6.53 -5.27
C PRO A 136 3.92 7.02 -6.43
N SER A 137 2.61 7.21 -6.24
CA SER A 137 1.70 7.69 -7.28
C SER A 137 1.87 9.17 -7.65
N ASN A 138 2.55 9.97 -6.81
CA ASN A 138 2.80 11.39 -7.04
C ASN A 138 4.25 11.66 -7.51
N VAL A 139 5.00 10.60 -7.79
CA VAL A 139 6.34 10.67 -8.38
C VAL A 139 6.30 10.05 -9.76
N LEU A 140 6.38 10.89 -10.78
CA LEU A 140 6.23 10.51 -12.17
C LEU A 140 7.58 10.25 -12.82
N LEU A 141 7.57 9.40 -13.81
CA LEU A 141 8.73 9.08 -14.65
C LEU A 141 8.51 9.60 -16.06
N ARG A 142 9.47 10.32 -16.60
CA ARG A 142 9.48 10.74 -17.99
C ARG A 142 10.66 10.10 -18.71
N THR A 143 10.37 9.39 -19.79
CA THR A 143 11.42 8.78 -20.61
C THR A 143 12.24 9.84 -21.32
N SER A 144 13.55 9.65 -21.35
CA SER A 144 14.48 10.53 -22.06
C SER A 144 15.06 9.81 -23.26
N SER A 145 14.98 10.42 -24.44
CA SER A 145 15.42 9.85 -25.70
C SER A 145 16.91 9.48 -25.79
N GLY A 146 17.68 9.64 -24.74
CA GLY A 146 19.13 9.38 -24.75
C GLY A 146 19.74 9.11 -23.39
N GLY A 147 18.97 8.82 -22.34
CA GLY A 147 19.53 8.68 -21.00
C GLY A 147 18.57 8.12 -19.95
N ALA A 148 18.93 8.33 -18.70
CA ALA A 148 18.13 7.91 -17.57
C ALA A 148 16.79 8.68 -17.50
N ASP A 149 15.74 7.99 -17.09
CA ASP A 149 14.41 8.57 -16.88
C ASP A 149 14.50 9.80 -15.95
N ARG A 150 13.78 10.85 -16.29
CA ARG A 150 13.59 12.01 -15.41
C ARG A 150 12.52 11.68 -14.38
N VAL A 151 12.78 12.04 -13.14
CA VAL A 151 11.84 11.94 -12.02
C VAL A 151 11.21 13.31 -11.79
N LEU A 152 9.88 13.37 -11.77
CA LEU A 152 9.10 14.58 -11.60
C LEU A 152 8.19 14.45 -10.37
N ILE A 153 8.18 15.45 -9.51
CA ILE A 153 7.21 15.55 -8.42
C ILE A 153 5.92 16.19 -8.95
N ALA A 154 4.78 15.60 -8.62
CA ALA A 154 3.45 16.06 -9.02
C ALA A 154 2.48 16.03 -7.84
N ASP A 155 1.34 16.69 -7.97
CA ASP A 155 0.21 16.66 -7.03
C ASP A 155 0.56 17.11 -5.60
N LEU A 156 0.64 18.43 -5.39
CA LEU A 156 0.80 19.02 -4.05
C LEU A 156 -0.43 18.68 -3.17
N GLY A 157 -0.20 18.26 -1.94
CA GLY A 157 -1.25 17.81 -1.01
C GLY A 157 -2.15 18.92 -0.43
N LEU A 158 -2.36 20.04 -1.15
CA LEU A 158 -3.09 21.21 -0.64
C LEU A 158 -4.58 20.93 -0.38
N ALA A 159 -5.24 20.25 -1.30
CA ALA A 159 -6.65 19.90 -1.15
C ALA A 159 -6.87 18.84 -0.07
N LYS A 160 -5.93 17.90 0.07
CA LYS A 160 -5.96 16.85 1.10
C LYS A 160 -5.88 17.42 2.52
N SER A 161 -5.05 18.44 2.75
CA SER A 161 -4.91 19.08 4.06
C SER A 161 -6.22 19.74 4.54
N LEU A 162 -7.07 20.22 3.62
CA LEU A 162 -8.38 20.76 3.95
C LEU A 162 -9.38 19.68 4.32
N ALA A 163 -9.48 18.62 3.50
CA ALA A 163 -10.38 17.51 3.78
C ALA A 163 -10.10 16.88 5.15
N GLN A 164 -8.83 16.78 5.53
CA GLN A 164 -8.42 16.35 6.88
C GLN A 164 -8.86 17.35 7.96
N ALA A 165 -8.67 18.65 7.73
CA ALA A 165 -9.11 19.70 8.68
C ALA A 165 -10.63 19.78 8.82
N SER A 166 -11.39 19.43 7.77
CA SER A 166 -12.86 19.44 7.74
C SER A 166 -13.50 18.12 8.21
N GLY A 167 -12.70 17.15 8.70
CA GLY A 167 -13.21 15.85 9.14
C GLY A 167 -13.70 14.94 8.01
N LEU A 168 -13.50 15.33 6.75
CA LEU A 168 -13.82 14.50 5.59
C LEU A 168 -12.76 13.38 5.47
N THR A 169 -13.20 12.15 5.64
CA THR A 169 -12.34 10.95 5.61
C THR A 169 -11.77 10.78 4.20
N MET A 170 -10.47 11.00 4.05
CA MET A 170 -9.77 10.75 2.79
C MET A 170 -9.28 9.32 2.71
N ALA A 171 -9.33 8.76 1.50
CA ALA A 171 -8.95 7.38 1.22
C ALA A 171 -7.59 6.98 1.84
N ALA A 172 -7.56 5.81 2.44
CA ALA A 172 -6.49 5.25 3.27
C ALA A 172 -5.11 5.04 2.59
N GLY A 173 -4.97 5.32 1.29
CA GLY A 173 -3.75 5.03 0.51
C GLY A 173 -2.48 5.81 0.86
N SER A 174 -2.51 6.76 1.81
CA SER A 174 -1.35 7.59 2.16
C SER A 174 -0.84 7.38 3.59
N ALA A 175 -1.48 6.54 4.40
CA ALA A 175 -1.20 6.43 5.85
C ALA A 175 0.27 6.12 6.17
N GLY A 176 0.92 5.23 5.41
CA GLY A 176 2.32 4.86 5.63
C GLY A 176 3.35 5.92 5.21
N TYR A 177 2.94 6.95 4.46
CA TYR A 177 3.83 8.03 3.99
C TYR A 177 3.61 9.34 4.75
N THR A 178 2.57 9.41 5.58
CA THR A 178 2.17 10.63 6.29
C THR A 178 2.95 10.75 7.61
N PRO A 179 3.69 11.85 7.84
CA PRO A 179 4.42 12.04 9.08
C PRO A 179 3.49 12.32 10.27
N PRO A 180 3.91 12.03 11.52
CA PRO A 180 3.07 12.18 12.72
C PRO A 180 2.49 13.60 12.90
N GLU A 181 3.32 14.62 12.65
CA GLU A 181 2.93 16.03 12.79
C GLU A 181 1.82 16.45 11.83
N GLN A 182 1.69 15.76 10.68
CA GLN A 182 0.63 16.06 9.73
C GLN A 182 -0.74 15.52 10.16
N ALA A 183 -0.75 14.54 11.05
CA ALA A 183 -1.97 13.99 11.65
C ALA A 183 -2.44 14.82 12.87
N GLN A 184 -1.61 15.73 13.40
CA GLN A 184 -1.90 16.50 14.62
C GLN A 184 -2.23 17.96 14.27
N PRO A 185 -3.46 18.44 14.50
CA PRO A 185 -3.82 19.84 14.27
C PRO A 185 -2.91 20.80 15.08
N GLY A 186 -2.41 21.85 14.43
CA GLY A 186 -1.61 22.89 15.10
C GLY A 186 -0.14 22.58 15.32
N SER A 187 0.37 21.44 14.91
CA SER A 187 1.78 21.04 15.14
C SER A 187 2.80 21.79 14.29
N GLY A 188 2.38 22.64 13.37
CA GLY A 188 3.25 23.35 12.41
C GLY A 188 3.99 22.38 11.48
N ILE A 189 3.69 22.43 10.19
CA ILE A 189 4.31 21.56 9.18
C ILE A 189 5.44 22.32 8.50
N ASP A 190 6.66 21.76 8.51
CA ASP A 190 7.82 22.27 7.78
C ASP A 190 8.31 21.28 6.72
N ALA A 191 9.39 21.63 6.01
CA ALA A 191 10.00 20.82 4.95
C ALA A 191 10.40 19.39 5.37
N ARG A 192 10.61 19.15 6.67
CA ARG A 192 10.96 17.82 7.21
C ARG A 192 9.78 16.85 7.23
N ALA A 193 8.56 17.32 7.01
CA ALA A 193 7.42 16.45 6.72
C ALA A 193 7.64 15.66 5.42
N ASP A 194 8.14 16.33 4.37
CA ASP A 194 8.46 15.69 3.10
C ASP A 194 9.68 14.75 3.22
N VAL A 195 10.63 15.04 4.10
CA VAL A 195 11.76 14.14 4.40
C VAL A 195 11.26 12.79 4.93
N TYR A 196 10.26 12.80 5.83
CA TYR A 196 9.63 11.57 6.31
C TYR A 196 9.00 10.79 5.15
N SER A 197 8.20 11.47 4.33
CA SER A 197 7.51 10.85 3.19
C SER A 197 8.49 10.29 2.15
N LEU A 198 9.63 10.95 1.92
CA LEU A 198 10.73 10.47 1.07
C LEU A 198 11.42 9.22 1.67
N GLY A 199 11.61 9.19 2.99
CA GLY A 199 12.09 7.99 3.68
C GLY A 199 11.14 6.81 3.51
N ALA A 200 9.84 7.05 3.67
CA ALA A 200 8.79 6.06 3.46
C ALA A 200 8.71 5.58 2.00
N LEU A 201 8.89 6.49 1.04
CA LEU A 201 9.02 6.16 -0.38
C LEU A 201 10.19 5.22 -0.63
N GLY A 202 11.39 5.60 -0.18
CA GLY A 202 12.60 4.77 -0.34
C GLY A 202 12.49 3.41 0.35
N TYR A 203 11.91 3.37 1.54
CA TYR A 203 11.60 2.13 2.24
C TYR A 203 10.70 1.23 1.38
N HIS A 204 9.60 1.76 0.83
CA HIS A 204 8.68 0.99 -0.01
C HIS A 204 9.36 0.51 -1.30
N LEU A 205 10.10 1.37 -2.01
CA LEU A 205 10.83 0.98 -3.22
C LEU A 205 11.83 -0.17 -2.97
N VAL A 206 12.51 -0.15 -1.82
CA VAL A 206 13.52 -1.15 -1.44
C VAL A 206 12.87 -2.45 -0.98
N THR A 207 11.82 -2.40 -0.17
CA THR A 207 11.25 -3.57 0.51
C THR A 207 10.05 -4.18 -0.20
N GLY A 208 9.39 -3.43 -1.10
CA GLY A 208 8.10 -3.79 -1.71
C GLY A 208 6.92 -3.67 -0.74
N SER A 209 7.13 -3.09 0.44
CA SER A 209 6.11 -2.97 1.50
C SER A 209 5.98 -1.54 1.98
N VAL A 210 4.77 -1.07 2.15
CA VAL A 210 4.50 0.24 2.77
C VAL A 210 4.97 0.22 4.22
N PRO A 211 5.65 1.25 4.73
CA PRO A 211 6.03 1.33 6.14
C PRO A 211 4.79 1.28 7.03
N GLY A 212 4.90 0.66 8.20
CA GLY A 212 3.89 0.73 9.25
C GLY A 212 3.73 2.15 9.79
N PRO A 213 2.74 2.38 10.67
CA PRO A 213 2.54 3.66 11.34
C PRO A 213 3.82 4.18 12.01
N PRO A 214 3.96 5.50 12.22
CA PRO A 214 5.09 6.08 12.91
C PRO A 214 5.37 5.39 14.25
N GLY A 215 6.63 4.98 14.48
CA GLY A 215 7.03 4.20 15.65
C GLY A 215 6.79 2.69 15.59
N GLN A 216 6.08 2.19 14.56
CA GLN A 216 5.82 0.76 14.35
C GLN A 216 6.39 0.25 13.03
N VAL A 217 7.33 0.98 12.45
CA VAL A 217 7.98 0.59 11.18
C VAL A 217 8.74 -0.73 11.35
N VAL A 218 8.41 -1.72 10.54
CA VAL A 218 9.16 -2.98 10.50
C VAL A 218 10.57 -2.69 10.01
N ARG A 219 11.59 -3.24 10.68
CA ARG A 219 12.97 -3.03 10.25
C ARG A 219 13.20 -3.59 8.86
N PRO A 220 13.75 -2.80 7.90
CA PRO A 220 13.89 -3.21 6.50
C PRO A 220 14.64 -4.54 6.30
N GLU A 221 15.62 -4.87 7.15
CA GLU A 221 16.37 -6.13 7.09
C GLU A 221 15.53 -7.37 7.34
N ARG A 222 14.35 -7.25 7.94
CA ARG A 222 13.40 -8.37 8.10
C ARG A 222 12.67 -8.69 6.80
N LEU A 223 12.47 -7.69 5.95
CA LEU A 223 11.79 -7.81 4.67
C LEU A 223 12.79 -8.07 3.54
N ARG A 224 13.99 -7.49 3.64
CA ARG A 224 15.04 -7.60 2.65
C ARG A 224 16.41 -7.84 3.33
N THR A 225 16.82 -9.10 3.39
CA THR A 225 17.99 -9.54 4.17
C THR A 225 19.35 -9.15 3.59
N ASP A 226 19.41 -8.76 2.32
CA ASP A 226 20.60 -8.27 1.61
C ASP A 226 20.81 -6.76 1.75
N LEU A 227 19.96 -6.07 2.51
CA LEU A 227 20.03 -4.63 2.68
C LEU A 227 21.18 -4.25 3.63
N ALA A 228 22.08 -3.39 3.15
CA ALA A 228 23.21 -2.92 3.94
C ALA A 228 22.76 -2.06 5.14
N PRO A 229 23.46 -2.16 6.31
CA PRO A 229 23.09 -1.39 7.50
C PRO A 229 23.05 0.14 7.30
N ASP A 230 23.89 0.65 6.41
CA ASP A 230 23.94 2.11 6.13
C ASP A 230 22.69 2.57 5.39
N VAL A 231 22.19 1.78 4.43
CA VAL A 231 20.94 2.04 3.73
C VAL A 231 19.77 2.02 4.70
N GLN A 232 19.72 1.01 5.58
CA GLN A 232 18.69 0.92 6.62
C GLN A 232 18.68 2.18 7.51
N ARG A 233 19.86 2.56 8.02
CA ARG A 233 19.98 3.75 8.87
C ARG A 233 19.55 5.03 8.17
N ALA A 234 19.90 5.21 6.91
CA ALA A 234 19.53 6.39 6.14
C ALA A 234 17.99 6.51 5.99
N LEU A 235 17.32 5.42 5.62
CA LEU A 235 15.87 5.37 5.44
C LEU A 235 15.13 5.52 6.78
N LEU A 236 15.53 4.78 7.82
CA LEU A 236 14.90 4.85 9.15
C LEU A 236 15.09 6.21 9.79
N ARG A 237 16.26 6.86 9.62
CA ARG A 237 16.49 8.23 10.09
C ARG A 237 15.55 9.23 9.41
N ALA A 238 15.25 9.07 8.12
CA ALA A 238 14.29 9.95 7.46
C ALA A 238 12.89 9.80 8.06
N MET A 239 12.52 8.57 8.50
CA MET A 239 11.22 8.24 9.10
C MET A 239 11.16 8.36 10.63
N GLU A 240 12.14 9.01 11.28
CA GLU A 240 12.06 9.25 12.74
C GLU A 240 10.77 10.01 13.07
N PRO A 241 10.00 9.58 14.10
CA PRO A 241 8.81 10.29 14.53
C PRO A 241 9.09 11.73 14.93
N ASP A 242 10.20 11.95 15.66
CA ASP A 242 10.67 13.28 16.00
C ASP A 242 11.38 13.92 14.79
N ARG A 243 10.79 15.00 14.25
CA ARG A 243 11.33 15.72 13.08
C ARG A 243 12.74 16.27 13.30
N GLU A 244 13.14 16.59 14.54
CA GLU A 244 14.47 17.11 14.86
C GLU A 244 15.56 16.02 14.68
N ARG A 245 15.19 14.77 14.71
CA ARG A 245 16.10 13.63 14.53
C ARG A 245 16.22 13.19 13.09
N ARG A 246 15.34 13.67 12.20
CA ARG A 246 15.38 13.39 10.76
C ARG A 246 16.58 14.04 10.08
N TRP A 247 16.72 13.82 8.79
CA TRP A 247 17.60 14.62 7.95
C TRP A 247 17.10 16.06 7.94
N PRO A 248 17.99 17.05 8.05
CA PRO A 248 17.58 18.46 8.19
C PRO A 248 16.89 19.00 6.93
N THR A 249 17.25 18.48 5.76
CA THR A 249 16.66 18.88 4.46
C THR A 249 16.48 17.69 3.54
N ALA A 250 15.57 17.79 2.57
CA ALA A 250 15.43 16.81 1.49
C ALA A 250 16.72 16.69 0.67
N LEU A 251 17.47 17.78 0.49
CA LEU A 251 18.75 17.75 -0.21
C LEU A 251 19.81 16.91 0.53
N SER A 252 19.89 17.02 1.86
CA SER A 252 20.85 16.22 2.64
C SER A 252 20.52 14.73 2.59
N LEU A 253 19.24 14.37 2.56
CA LEU A 253 18.81 13.00 2.31
C LEU A 253 19.19 12.55 0.89
N ALA A 254 18.93 13.38 -0.14
CA ALA A 254 19.26 13.06 -1.53
C ALA A 254 20.74 12.72 -1.71
N VAL A 255 21.64 13.57 -1.20
CA VAL A 255 23.09 13.38 -1.29
C VAL A 255 23.53 12.06 -0.64
N GLU A 256 22.99 11.72 0.53
CA GLU A 256 23.32 10.46 1.20
C GLU A 256 22.79 9.24 0.41
N LEU A 257 21.58 9.31 -0.13
CA LEU A 257 21.02 8.22 -0.94
C LEU A 257 21.80 8.00 -2.24
N GLU A 258 22.26 9.07 -2.89
CA GLU A 258 23.13 8.99 -4.09
C GLU A 258 24.44 8.30 -3.76
N ARG A 259 25.11 8.73 -2.69
CA ARG A 259 26.36 8.13 -2.20
C ARG A 259 26.19 6.62 -1.94
N LEU A 260 25.08 6.24 -1.28
CA LEU A 260 24.78 4.83 -0.99
C LEU A 260 24.45 4.05 -2.27
N ALA A 261 23.72 4.64 -3.23
CA ALA A 261 23.43 4.01 -4.52
C ALA A 261 24.70 3.67 -5.31
N GLU A 262 25.66 4.60 -5.34
CA GLU A 262 26.98 4.41 -5.97
C GLU A 262 27.75 3.28 -5.29
N GLN A 263 27.79 3.26 -3.96
CA GLN A 263 28.48 2.20 -3.20
C GLN A 263 27.88 0.82 -3.44
N VAL A 264 26.55 0.72 -3.50
CA VAL A 264 25.84 -0.53 -3.82
C VAL A 264 26.20 -0.98 -5.24
N SER A 265 26.22 -0.06 -6.20
CA SER A 265 26.53 -0.34 -7.61
C SER A 265 27.97 -0.81 -7.80
N MET A 266 28.92 -0.25 -7.04
CA MET A 266 30.35 -0.65 -7.08
C MET A 266 30.67 -1.92 -6.29
N GLY A 267 29.66 -2.53 -5.63
CA GLY A 267 29.87 -3.72 -4.79
C GLY A 267 30.70 -3.44 -3.51
N THR A 268 30.90 -2.15 -3.15
CA THR A 268 31.70 -1.75 -1.99
C THR A 268 30.93 -1.79 -0.68
N VAL A 269 29.58 -1.83 -0.75
CA VAL A 269 28.72 -2.03 0.44
C VAL A 269 28.77 -3.50 0.81
N ARG A 270 29.39 -3.81 1.95
CA ARG A 270 29.41 -5.17 2.50
C ARG A 270 27.98 -5.57 2.88
N VAL A 271 27.33 -6.34 2.02
CA VAL A 271 26.16 -7.13 2.42
C VAL A 271 26.60 -8.02 3.58
N PRO A 272 25.90 -8.00 4.74
CA PRO A 272 26.25 -8.89 5.83
C PRO A 272 26.05 -10.33 5.36
N ARG A 273 27.14 -10.97 4.93
CA ARG A 273 27.16 -12.43 4.74
C ARG A 273 26.90 -13.00 6.13
N ARG A 274 25.67 -13.41 6.41
CA ARG A 274 25.33 -14.24 7.55
C ARG A 274 26.34 -15.40 7.52
N ARG A 275 27.27 -15.39 8.50
CA ARG A 275 28.30 -16.39 8.66
C ARG A 275 27.63 -17.76 8.64
N ARG A 276 27.71 -18.46 7.51
CA ARG A 276 27.59 -19.93 7.47
C ARG A 276 28.84 -20.51 8.17
N ARG A 277 28.98 -20.22 9.46
CA ARG A 277 29.92 -20.88 10.37
C ARG A 277 29.04 -21.65 11.33
N THR A 278 29.09 -22.92 11.20
CA THR A 278 28.80 -24.00 12.16
C THR A 278 28.00 -25.16 11.57
N VAL A 279 28.28 -25.57 10.33
CA VAL A 279 27.78 -26.87 9.84
C VAL A 279 28.94 -27.82 9.43
N LEU A 280 30.16 -27.32 9.27
CA LEU A 280 31.30 -28.15 8.85
C LEU A 280 32.11 -28.76 9.99
N VAL A 281 31.84 -28.41 11.27
CA VAL A 281 32.53 -29.03 12.43
C VAL A 281 31.70 -30.16 13.04
N ALA A 282 30.38 -30.23 12.78
CA ALA A 282 29.51 -31.29 13.31
C ALA A 282 29.54 -32.60 12.48
N VAL A 283 30.02 -32.56 11.24
CA VAL A 283 30.08 -33.77 10.37
C VAL A 283 31.34 -34.62 10.63
N ALA A 284 32.41 -34.05 11.16
CA ALA A 284 33.66 -34.80 11.47
C ALA A 284 33.62 -35.53 12.83
N ALA A 285 32.68 -35.20 13.72
CA ALA A 285 32.54 -35.85 15.05
C ALA A 285 31.50 -37.00 15.08
N ALA A 286 30.66 -37.13 14.04
CA ALA A 286 29.57 -38.10 14.00
C ALA A 286 29.95 -39.47 13.35
N VAL A 287 31.19 -39.64 12.90
CA VAL A 287 31.66 -40.89 12.23
C VAL A 287 32.27 -41.89 13.21
N VAL A 288 32.46 -41.52 14.48
CA VAL A 288 33.18 -42.39 15.44
C VAL A 288 32.29 -43.11 16.48
N VAL A 289 30.99 -42.83 16.54
CA VAL A 289 30.06 -43.47 17.51
C VAL A 289 28.79 -43.99 16.86
N GLY A 290 28.91 -44.73 15.78
CA GLY A 290 27.75 -45.25 15.07
C GLY A 290 27.74 -46.76 14.87
N ALA A 291 27.79 -47.52 15.97
CA ALA A 291 27.47 -48.94 15.92
C ALA A 291 26.80 -49.38 17.20
N ALA A 292 25.52 -49.10 17.41
CA ALA A 292 24.51 -49.89 18.14
C ALA A 292 23.20 -49.10 18.28
N GLY A 293 22.10 -49.68 17.78
CA GLY A 293 20.76 -49.30 18.20
C GLY A 293 19.82 -48.73 17.14
N VAL A 294 19.36 -49.57 16.22
CA VAL A 294 18.13 -49.34 15.48
C VAL A 294 16.96 -49.50 16.45
N THR A 295 16.31 -48.39 16.79
CA THR A 295 14.94 -48.41 17.30
C THR A 295 14.19 -47.22 16.69
N THR A 296 13.13 -47.57 16.01
CA THR A 296 12.15 -46.78 15.30
C THR A 296 11.56 -45.68 16.17
N ALA A 297 11.84 -44.42 15.86
CA ALA A 297 11.00 -43.31 16.27
C ALA A 297 10.61 -42.52 15.02
N LEU A 298 9.39 -42.74 14.57
CA LEU A 298 8.69 -41.87 13.62
C LEU A 298 8.48 -40.53 14.29
N VAL A 299 9.42 -39.60 14.16
CA VAL A 299 9.21 -38.20 14.48
C VAL A 299 8.46 -37.59 13.30
N THR A 300 7.16 -37.41 13.45
CA THR A 300 6.35 -36.55 12.60
C THR A 300 6.97 -35.17 12.57
N ARG A 301 7.70 -34.84 11.53
CA ARG A 301 8.10 -33.45 11.24
C ARG A 301 6.81 -32.65 10.99
N ARG A 302 6.36 -31.92 11.99
CA ARG A 302 5.48 -30.77 11.77
C ARG A 302 6.28 -29.77 10.95
N SER A 303 5.89 -29.58 9.72
CA SER A 303 6.36 -28.49 8.88
C SER A 303 5.76 -27.19 9.45
N ASP A 304 6.47 -26.52 10.35
CA ASP A 304 6.10 -25.20 10.80
C ASP A 304 6.37 -24.23 9.64
N THR A 305 5.35 -24.03 8.79
CA THR A 305 5.34 -22.96 7.82
C THR A 305 5.38 -21.65 8.63
N PRO A 306 6.32 -20.72 8.37
CA PRO A 306 6.38 -19.47 9.08
C PRO A 306 5.04 -18.74 8.97
N THR A 307 4.45 -18.35 10.09
CA THR A 307 3.22 -17.57 10.15
C THR A 307 3.55 -16.09 10.27
N LEU A 308 2.69 -15.25 9.69
CA LEU A 308 2.75 -13.79 9.75
C LEU A 308 1.49 -13.28 10.43
N THR A 309 1.62 -12.43 11.45
CA THR A 309 0.50 -11.70 12.03
C THR A 309 0.29 -10.40 11.26
N VAL A 310 -0.92 -10.21 10.74
CA VAL A 310 -1.35 -9.02 10.01
C VAL A 310 -2.44 -8.32 10.79
N ALA A 311 -2.40 -6.99 10.89
CA ALA A 311 -3.42 -6.18 11.54
C ALA A 311 -3.96 -5.12 10.57
N ASP A 312 -5.21 -4.70 10.78
CA ASP A 312 -5.81 -3.57 10.07
C ASP A 312 -5.19 -2.23 10.50
N ALA A 313 -5.41 -1.18 9.74
CA ALA A 313 -4.84 0.15 10.00
C ALA A 313 -5.27 0.74 11.36
N SER A 314 -6.44 0.35 11.87
CA SER A 314 -6.94 0.81 13.18
C SER A 314 -6.35 0.02 14.35
N GLY A 315 -5.75 -1.14 14.10
CA GLY A 315 -5.29 -2.08 15.12
C GLY A 315 -6.43 -2.78 15.87
N GLN A 316 -7.67 -2.65 15.38
CA GLN A 316 -8.85 -3.31 15.96
C GLN A 316 -8.94 -4.78 15.54
N LEU A 317 -8.46 -5.11 14.35
CA LEU A 317 -8.45 -6.47 13.83
C LEU A 317 -7.02 -6.96 13.60
N SER A 318 -6.76 -8.23 13.91
CA SER A 318 -5.54 -8.92 13.49
C SER A 318 -5.79 -10.41 13.24
N VAL A 319 -4.99 -10.99 12.33
CA VAL A 319 -5.08 -12.40 11.95
C VAL A 319 -3.67 -12.95 11.69
N GLU A 320 -3.45 -14.23 12.02
CA GLU A 320 -2.21 -14.94 11.66
C GLU A 320 -2.46 -15.78 10.39
N VAL A 321 -1.60 -15.57 9.40
CA VAL A 321 -1.66 -16.27 8.10
C VAL A 321 -0.35 -16.97 7.79
N ALA A 322 -0.35 -17.93 6.86
CA ALA A 322 0.88 -18.50 6.34
C ALA A 322 1.71 -17.41 5.64
N GLY A 323 3.03 -17.45 5.78
CA GLY A 323 3.90 -16.39 5.25
C GLY A 323 3.77 -16.17 3.74
N GLY A 324 3.36 -17.19 2.97
CA GLY A 324 3.06 -17.06 1.55
C GLY A 324 1.81 -16.24 1.23
N TRP A 325 0.83 -16.17 2.14
CA TRP A 325 -0.41 -15.41 1.99
C TRP A 325 -0.22 -13.92 2.27
N GLY A 326 0.79 -13.57 3.08
CA GLY A 326 1.03 -12.22 3.57
C GLY A 326 1.73 -11.28 2.59
N ARG A 327 1.66 -11.52 1.28
CA ARG A 327 2.36 -10.72 0.27
C ARG A 327 1.75 -9.35 0.05
N GLN A 328 0.43 -9.27 0.10
CA GLN A 328 -0.31 -8.03 -0.15
C GLN A 328 -1.39 -7.85 0.93
N LEU A 329 -1.57 -6.61 1.40
CA LEU A 329 -2.55 -6.23 2.42
C LEU A 329 -3.38 -5.04 1.93
N ARG A 330 -4.70 -5.14 2.14
CA ARG A 330 -5.63 -4.00 2.09
C ARG A 330 -6.39 -3.94 3.41
N ASP A 331 -6.28 -2.84 4.10
CA ASP A 331 -6.77 -2.62 5.48
C ASP A 331 -7.64 -1.36 5.61
N SER A 332 -8.23 -0.92 4.50
CA SER A 332 -9.07 0.29 4.42
C SER A 332 -10.46 0.14 5.02
N GLY A 333 -10.71 -0.90 5.81
CA GLY A 333 -12.04 -1.23 6.29
C GLY A 333 -12.92 -1.92 5.24
N TRP A 334 -14.18 -2.14 5.58
CA TRP A 334 -15.17 -2.75 4.69
C TRP A 334 -16.57 -2.18 4.91
N ASN A 335 -17.45 -2.43 3.93
CA ASN A 335 -18.86 -2.10 4.04
C ASN A 335 -19.67 -3.41 4.18
N PRO A 336 -20.34 -3.66 5.33
CA PRO A 336 -21.13 -4.86 5.57
C PRO A 336 -22.30 -5.07 4.59
N ARG A 337 -22.73 -3.99 3.88
CA ARG A 337 -23.72 -4.09 2.80
C ARG A 337 -23.33 -5.11 1.72
N THR A 338 -22.03 -5.34 1.51
CA THR A 338 -21.53 -6.32 0.54
C THR A 338 -22.01 -7.75 0.82
N VAL A 339 -22.34 -8.04 2.07
CA VAL A 339 -22.94 -9.32 2.50
C VAL A 339 -24.40 -9.17 2.93
N GLY A 340 -25.04 -8.04 2.57
CA GLY A 340 -26.46 -7.79 2.83
C GLY A 340 -26.79 -7.35 4.26
N LEU A 341 -25.83 -6.73 4.95
CA LEU A 341 -26.00 -6.06 6.24
C LEU A 341 -26.17 -4.54 6.07
N SER A 342 -26.02 -3.78 7.16
CA SER A 342 -26.14 -2.31 7.16
C SER A 342 -25.12 -1.63 6.25
N ASP A 343 -25.49 -0.45 5.72
CA ASP A 343 -24.60 0.40 4.92
C ASP A 343 -23.78 1.28 5.87
N THR A 344 -22.73 0.71 6.43
CA THR A 344 -21.78 1.33 7.36
C THR A 344 -20.37 1.10 6.88
N HIS A 345 -19.42 1.86 7.40
CA HIS A 345 -18.00 1.60 7.19
C HIS A 345 -17.39 1.10 8.49
N GLU A 346 -16.94 -0.14 8.50
CA GLU A 346 -16.47 -0.85 9.68
C GLU A 346 -15.02 -1.38 9.49
N PRO A 347 -14.31 -1.73 10.57
CA PRO A 347 -12.96 -2.28 10.47
C PRO A 347 -12.92 -3.56 9.65
N GLY A 348 -11.94 -3.65 8.75
CA GLY A 348 -11.77 -4.83 7.91
C GLY A 348 -10.41 -4.85 7.23
N LEU A 349 -9.91 -6.04 7.02
CA LEU A 349 -8.65 -6.27 6.32
C LEU A 349 -8.78 -7.44 5.34
N VAL A 350 -8.07 -7.38 4.24
CA VAL A 350 -7.81 -8.51 3.35
C VAL A 350 -6.30 -8.66 3.18
N VAL A 351 -5.82 -9.88 3.33
CA VAL A 351 -4.44 -10.23 3.08
C VAL A 351 -4.39 -11.45 2.16
N ALA A 352 -3.63 -11.35 1.07
CA ALA A 352 -3.53 -12.39 0.07
C ALA A 352 -2.15 -12.40 -0.60
N ASP A 353 -1.84 -13.47 -1.29
CA ASP A 353 -0.68 -13.55 -2.16
C ASP A 353 -0.83 -12.70 -3.44
N ASP A 354 -2.08 -12.47 -3.91
CA ASP A 354 -2.43 -11.60 -5.05
C ASP A 354 -3.80 -10.92 -4.83
N LEU A 355 -3.79 -9.66 -4.40
CA LEU A 355 -5.02 -8.88 -4.15
C LEU A 355 -5.74 -8.45 -5.45
N ALA A 356 -5.05 -8.36 -6.57
CA ALA A 356 -5.67 -7.99 -7.84
C ALA A 356 -6.64 -9.08 -8.31
N LYS A 357 -6.34 -10.34 -7.96
CA LYS A 357 -7.17 -11.50 -8.27
C LYS A 357 -8.13 -11.90 -7.16
N TRP A 358 -8.14 -11.17 -6.03
CA TRP A 358 -8.95 -11.53 -4.86
C TRP A 358 -10.45 -11.62 -5.17
N GLN A 359 -10.99 -10.79 -6.05
CA GLN A 359 -12.41 -10.78 -6.40
C GLN A 359 -12.79 -11.84 -7.46
N ASP A 360 -11.82 -12.36 -8.20
CA ASP A 360 -12.04 -13.40 -9.19
C ASP A 360 -12.00 -14.79 -8.54
N LEU A 361 -13.17 -15.38 -8.29
CA LEU A 361 -13.29 -16.70 -7.67
C LEU A 361 -12.68 -17.83 -8.50
N GLY A 362 -12.46 -17.61 -9.80
CA GLY A 362 -11.80 -18.54 -10.71
C GLY A 362 -10.28 -18.55 -10.57
N SER A 363 -9.69 -17.59 -9.86
CA SER A 363 -8.25 -17.53 -9.65
C SER A 363 -7.81 -18.35 -8.44
N GLY A 364 -6.64 -19.02 -8.54
CA GLY A 364 -6.03 -19.79 -7.44
C GLY A 364 -5.28 -18.88 -6.47
N VAL A 365 -5.97 -18.06 -5.69
CA VAL A 365 -5.40 -17.13 -4.71
C VAL A 365 -5.45 -17.73 -3.31
N ASP A 366 -4.37 -17.57 -2.55
CA ASP A 366 -4.31 -17.86 -1.12
C ASP A 366 -4.46 -16.57 -0.31
N GLY A 367 -5.41 -16.53 0.61
CA GLY A 367 -5.60 -15.35 1.45
C GLY A 367 -6.80 -15.42 2.38
N VAL A 368 -6.99 -14.35 3.15
CA VAL A 368 -8.12 -14.16 4.07
C VAL A 368 -8.60 -12.72 4.06
N PHE A 369 -9.91 -12.54 4.04
CA PHE A 369 -10.60 -11.31 4.40
C PHE A 369 -11.21 -11.47 5.79
N VAL A 370 -11.10 -10.45 6.64
CA VAL A 370 -11.74 -10.36 7.95
C VAL A 370 -12.42 -9.01 8.06
N GLY A 371 -13.73 -9.00 8.30
CA GLY A 371 -14.52 -7.80 8.55
C GLY A 371 -15.18 -7.87 9.92
N LEU A 372 -15.05 -6.82 10.73
CA LEU A 372 -15.77 -6.64 11.98
C LEU A 372 -17.17 -6.09 11.66
N SER A 373 -18.19 -6.48 12.39
CA SER A 373 -19.51 -5.87 12.31
C SER A 373 -20.09 -5.69 13.72
N GLU A 374 -20.46 -4.45 14.01
CA GLU A 374 -21.11 -4.09 15.26
C GLU A 374 -22.62 -4.21 15.17
N GLN A 375 -23.19 -4.37 13.97
CA GLN A 375 -24.63 -4.40 13.73
C GLN A 375 -25.05 -5.58 12.82
N GLY A 376 -26.26 -6.07 13.03
CA GLY A 376 -26.88 -7.09 12.19
C GLY A 376 -26.58 -8.54 12.65
N ASP A 377 -26.92 -9.50 11.80
CA ASP A 377 -26.73 -10.94 12.02
C ASP A 377 -25.81 -11.52 10.92
N VAL A 378 -24.51 -11.43 11.14
CA VAL A 378 -23.48 -11.96 10.21
C VAL A 378 -23.62 -13.46 10.03
N ARG A 379 -23.92 -14.20 11.11
CA ARG A 379 -24.08 -15.66 11.06
C ARG A 379 -25.26 -16.06 10.19
N GLY A 380 -26.40 -15.40 10.36
CA GLY A 380 -27.59 -15.64 9.53
C GLY A 380 -27.34 -15.32 8.06
N LYS A 381 -26.62 -14.21 7.78
CA LYS A 381 -26.26 -13.83 6.41
C LYS A 381 -25.31 -14.83 5.76
N VAL A 382 -24.27 -15.28 6.45
CA VAL A 382 -23.39 -16.34 5.93
C VAL A 382 -24.17 -17.62 5.63
N GLY A 383 -25.21 -17.92 6.42
CA GLY A 383 -26.11 -19.04 6.17
C GLY A 383 -26.83 -18.97 4.82
N THR A 384 -26.99 -17.78 4.25
CA THR A 384 -27.70 -17.55 2.97
C THR A 384 -26.78 -17.28 1.78
N ILE A 385 -25.46 -17.08 1.97
CA ILE A 385 -24.51 -16.85 0.87
C ILE A 385 -24.51 -18.08 -0.04
N ALA A 386 -24.57 -17.86 -1.34
CA ALA A 386 -24.48 -18.90 -2.37
C ALA A 386 -23.47 -18.47 -3.43
N HIS A 387 -22.58 -19.37 -3.79
CA HIS A 387 -21.67 -19.26 -4.93
C HIS A 387 -22.11 -20.27 -5.97
N THR A 388 -23.02 -19.86 -6.86
CA THR A 388 -23.73 -20.73 -7.80
C THR A 388 -22.83 -21.48 -8.77
N ASP A 389 -21.67 -20.91 -9.07
CA ASP A 389 -20.69 -21.45 -10.00
C ASP A 389 -19.67 -22.39 -9.33
N CYS A 390 -19.76 -22.57 -8.01
CA CYS A 390 -18.86 -23.41 -7.23
C CYS A 390 -19.61 -24.64 -6.66
N HIS A 391 -18.91 -25.74 -6.45
CA HIS A 391 -19.46 -26.89 -5.77
C HIS A 391 -19.54 -26.66 -4.26
N TYR A 392 -20.74 -26.77 -3.68
CA TYR A 392 -20.99 -26.63 -2.25
C TYR A 392 -20.60 -27.91 -1.48
N GLU A 393 -19.58 -27.80 -0.61
CA GLU A 393 -19.07 -28.90 0.22
C GLU A 393 -19.86 -29.12 1.52
N GLY A 394 -20.61 -28.10 1.95
CA GLY A 394 -21.42 -28.19 3.16
C GLY A 394 -21.13 -27.06 4.18
N SER A 395 -21.78 -27.19 5.33
CA SER A 395 -21.63 -26.29 6.47
C SER A 395 -21.27 -27.05 7.73
N ARG A 396 -20.54 -26.38 8.63
CA ARG A 396 -20.23 -26.89 9.97
C ARG A 396 -20.23 -25.78 11.01
N THR A 397 -20.45 -26.15 12.25
CA THR A 397 -20.26 -25.23 13.38
C THR A 397 -18.76 -25.11 13.69
N TYR A 398 -18.31 -23.89 13.89
CA TYR A 398 -16.99 -23.60 14.42
C TYR A 398 -17.09 -23.30 15.92
N THR A 399 -16.25 -23.93 16.72
CA THR A 399 -16.18 -23.71 18.17
C THR A 399 -14.72 -23.53 18.57
N GLY A 400 -14.26 -22.27 18.57
CA GLY A 400 -12.92 -21.88 19.04
C GLY A 400 -12.98 -21.26 20.43
N VAL A 401 -11.82 -20.98 20.98
CA VAL A 401 -11.69 -20.38 22.34
C VAL A 401 -12.30 -18.96 22.42
N ARG A 402 -12.21 -18.19 21.32
CA ARG A 402 -12.67 -16.79 21.24
C ARG A 402 -13.90 -16.59 20.39
N TRP A 403 -14.03 -17.37 19.36
CA TRP A 403 -15.05 -17.22 18.34
C TRP A 403 -15.81 -18.52 18.15
N HIS A 404 -17.11 -18.42 17.95
CA HIS A 404 -17.94 -19.56 17.55
C HIS A 404 -18.95 -19.12 16.51
N GLY A 405 -19.37 -20.00 15.63
CA GLY A 405 -20.32 -19.63 14.60
C GLY A 405 -20.49 -20.67 13.50
N LEU A 406 -20.87 -20.20 12.32
CA LEU A 406 -21.14 -21.01 11.15
C LEU A 406 -20.02 -20.85 10.12
N ILE A 407 -19.55 -21.98 9.59
CA ILE A 407 -18.65 -22.06 8.44
C ILE A 407 -19.39 -22.72 7.29
N ARG A 408 -19.23 -22.21 6.08
CA ARG A 408 -19.66 -22.82 4.82
C ARG A 408 -18.46 -22.88 3.88
N THR A 409 -18.35 -23.97 3.13
CA THR A 409 -17.21 -24.23 2.24
C THR A 409 -17.69 -24.61 0.86
N TRP A 410 -17.00 -24.12 -0.16
CA TRP A 410 -17.17 -24.46 -1.56
C TRP A 410 -15.82 -24.83 -2.16
N SER A 411 -15.87 -25.66 -3.21
CA SER A 411 -14.72 -26.06 -4.01
C SER A 411 -15.03 -26.00 -5.49
N ALA A 412 -14.07 -26.35 -6.32
CA ALA A 412 -14.25 -26.47 -7.77
C ALA A 412 -14.95 -25.27 -8.42
N CYS A 413 -14.64 -24.03 -7.98
CA CYS A 413 -15.06 -22.83 -8.70
C CYS A 413 -14.43 -22.81 -10.10
N PRO A 414 -15.12 -22.28 -11.14
CA PRO A 414 -14.59 -22.25 -12.50
C PRO A 414 -13.20 -21.62 -12.57
N GLY A 415 -12.22 -22.35 -13.08
CA GLY A 415 -10.81 -21.90 -13.18
C GLY A 415 -9.96 -22.10 -11.91
N SER A 416 -10.53 -22.53 -10.79
CA SER A 416 -9.81 -22.78 -9.54
C SER A 416 -9.99 -24.21 -9.05
N HIS A 417 -8.89 -24.85 -8.61
CA HIS A 417 -8.91 -26.14 -7.90
C HIS A 417 -8.90 -25.98 -6.37
N GLY A 418 -8.97 -24.74 -5.87
CA GLY A 418 -8.91 -24.42 -4.45
C GLY A 418 -10.26 -24.50 -3.73
N SER A 419 -10.25 -24.08 -2.46
CA SER A 419 -11.44 -23.96 -1.62
C SER A 419 -11.74 -22.50 -1.27
N LEU A 420 -13.04 -22.18 -1.19
CA LEU A 420 -13.58 -20.94 -0.69
C LEU A 420 -14.36 -21.24 0.60
N THR A 421 -14.03 -20.53 1.67
CA THR A 421 -14.71 -20.67 2.96
C THR A 421 -15.27 -19.34 3.41
N GLU A 422 -16.54 -19.32 3.79
CA GLU A 422 -17.25 -18.20 4.39
C GLU A 422 -17.56 -18.52 5.86
N ALA A 423 -17.25 -17.63 6.78
CA ALA A 423 -17.52 -17.82 8.19
C ALA A 423 -18.21 -16.58 8.80
N GLY A 424 -19.30 -16.84 9.53
CA GLY A 424 -19.98 -15.86 10.37
C GLY A 424 -19.79 -16.23 11.83
N LEU A 425 -19.02 -15.41 12.57
CA LEU A 425 -18.56 -15.73 13.91
C LEU A 425 -19.02 -14.68 14.91
N VAL A 426 -19.33 -15.12 16.13
CA VAL A 426 -19.63 -14.28 17.29
C VAL A 426 -18.63 -14.57 18.40
N GLN A 427 -18.38 -13.58 19.25
CA GLN A 427 -17.43 -13.73 20.35
C GLN A 427 -17.98 -14.65 21.44
N ALA A 428 -17.16 -15.55 21.93
CA ALA A 428 -17.54 -16.47 23.00
C ALA A 428 -17.71 -15.72 24.32
N GLY A 429 -18.87 -15.92 24.99
CA GLY A 429 -19.13 -15.39 26.34
C GLY A 429 -19.66 -13.96 26.39
N VAL A 430 -19.92 -13.28 25.28
CA VAL A 430 -20.44 -11.91 25.22
C VAL A 430 -21.74 -11.87 24.40
N ASN A 431 -22.68 -11.00 24.76
CA ASN A 431 -23.97 -10.80 24.07
C ASN A 431 -23.75 -10.32 22.63
N ARG A 432 -23.69 -11.28 21.69
CA ARG A 432 -23.84 -11.15 20.23
C ARG A 432 -23.02 -10.11 19.47
N GLN A 433 -22.22 -9.24 20.10
CA GLN A 433 -21.45 -8.17 19.46
C GLN A 433 -20.05 -8.11 20.09
N PRO A 434 -18.97 -7.85 19.36
CA PRO A 434 -18.93 -7.72 17.89
C PRO A 434 -19.01 -9.07 17.18
N GLN A 435 -19.38 -9.06 15.90
CA GLN A 435 -19.41 -10.22 15.01
C GLN A 435 -18.32 -10.11 13.95
N LEU A 436 -17.89 -11.26 13.42
CA LEU A 436 -16.90 -11.30 12.32
C LEU A 436 -17.51 -11.97 11.09
N TYR A 437 -17.30 -11.35 9.96
CA TYR A 437 -17.39 -12.00 8.66
C TYR A 437 -15.97 -12.34 8.19
N VAL A 438 -15.73 -13.59 7.85
CA VAL A 438 -14.42 -14.05 7.39
C VAL A 438 -14.59 -14.83 6.10
N GLN A 439 -13.83 -14.44 5.05
CA GLN A 439 -13.72 -15.19 3.81
C GLN A 439 -12.28 -15.72 3.68
N ILE A 440 -12.10 -17.01 3.48
CA ILE A 440 -10.79 -17.63 3.31
C ILE A 440 -10.74 -18.31 1.94
N ARG A 441 -9.72 -18.03 1.17
CA ARG A 441 -9.41 -18.67 -0.10
C ARG A 441 -8.10 -19.44 0.01
N GLN A 442 -8.09 -20.66 -0.49
CA GLN A 442 -6.93 -21.55 -0.43
C GLN A 442 -6.79 -22.33 -1.74
N ALA A 443 -5.67 -22.14 -2.44
CA ALA A 443 -5.36 -22.89 -3.67
C ALA A 443 -5.15 -24.39 -3.40
N ALA A 444 -4.58 -24.71 -2.21
CA ALA A 444 -4.40 -26.08 -1.71
C ALA A 444 -4.84 -26.14 -0.24
N GLY A 445 -6.15 -26.05 0.01
CA GLY A 445 -6.72 -25.83 1.33
C GLY A 445 -6.96 -27.09 2.15
N SER A 446 -6.86 -26.92 3.49
CA SER A 446 -7.32 -27.91 4.46
C SER A 446 -8.18 -27.27 5.54
N ALA A 447 -9.13 -28.01 6.09
CA ALA A 447 -9.95 -27.58 7.22
C ALA A 447 -9.09 -27.17 8.44
N ALA A 448 -7.96 -27.83 8.66
CA ALA A 448 -7.02 -27.50 9.73
C ALA A 448 -6.37 -26.11 9.54
N THR A 449 -6.08 -25.69 8.31
CA THR A 449 -5.60 -24.33 8.02
C THR A 449 -6.69 -23.30 8.25
N THR A 450 -7.91 -23.56 7.80
CA THR A 450 -9.08 -22.71 8.08
C THR A 450 -9.27 -22.49 9.58
N ASP A 451 -9.27 -23.56 10.38
CA ASP A 451 -9.48 -23.49 11.84
C ASP A 451 -8.33 -22.71 12.54
N ARG A 452 -7.10 -22.87 12.08
CA ARG A 452 -5.95 -22.11 12.59
C ARG A 452 -6.12 -20.62 12.31
N VAL A 453 -6.47 -20.24 11.08
CA VAL A 453 -6.70 -18.85 10.71
C VAL A 453 -7.83 -18.24 11.55
N LEU A 454 -9.00 -18.90 11.63
CA LEU A 454 -10.14 -18.42 12.42
C LEU A 454 -9.81 -18.31 13.92
N GLY A 455 -9.05 -19.25 14.48
CA GLY A 455 -8.60 -19.24 15.87
C GLY A 455 -7.60 -18.13 16.20
N SER A 456 -6.90 -17.61 15.19
CA SER A 456 -5.92 -16.55 15.33
C SER A 456 -6.52 -15.15 15.32
N VAL A 457 -7.75 -14.98 14.79
CA VAL A 457 -8.39 -13.67 14.67
C VAL A 457 -8.57 -13.02 16.04
N ARG A 458 -8.14 -11.79 16.15
CA ARG A 458 -8.30 -10.91 17.30
C ARG A 458 -9.11 -9.68 16.88
N ALA A 459 -10.14 -9.36 17.65
CA ALA A 459 -10.83 -8.08 17.60
C ALA A 459 -10.68 -7.41 18.97
N ARG A 460 -10.36 -6.13 18.98
CA ARG A 460 -10.39 -5.28 20.16
C ARG A 460 -11.67 -4.45 20.06
N GLY A 461 -12.58 -4.67 20.98
CA GLY A 461 -13.74 -3.82 21.14
C GLY A 461 -13.41 -2.59 21.99
#